data_d97f22b2648bfbb193801fd0e1d6fa67
#
_entry.id   d97f22b2648bfbb193801fd0e1d6fa67
#
_cell.length_a   1.000
_cell.length_b   1.000
_cell.length_c   1.000
_cell.angle_alpha   90.00
_cell.angle_beta   90.00
_cell.angle_gamma   90.00
#
_symmetry.space_group_name_H-M   'P 1'
#
loop_
_entity.id
_entity.type
_entity.pdbx_description
1 polymer ?
#
loop_
_entity_poly.entity_id
_entity_poly.type
_entity_poly.pdbx_seq_one_letter_code
_entity_poly.pdbx_strand_id
1 'polypeptide(L)'
;MGIPEERYSRITAKNKREICLLRGFPCAWGKCAFCDYIEDNGRDREAMEALNRQVLAQVTGEMGALEIINSGSCFELPEATLDGIAALVHNKNIQKLFFEAHWIYRHKLEEMRERMGVPIIFKIGVETFDYDFRQRVLNKHADFREPGEVAEYFDSPCLMVGIQGQTKDMIRYDIDCLKRYFKLGTVNVYNNNTTPIRRDQALVDWFMDEYQWLMEDPAVEVLYEITDFGVG
;
A
#
# COMPACT_ATOMS: atom_id res chain seq x y z
N MET A 1 10.14 6.15 -11.14
CA MET A 1 10.21 4.67 -11.16
C MET A 1 9.94 4.22 -12.59
N GLY A 2 10.70 3.25 -13.12
CA GLY A 2 10.41 2.72 -14.46
C GLY A 2 9.12 1.89 -14.51
N ILE A 3 8.77 1.35 -15.68
CA ILE A 3 7.69 0.37 -15.78
C ILE A 3 8.12 -0.88 -15.00
N PRO A 4 7.30 -1.38 -14.04
CA PRO A 4 7.62 -2.56 -13.26
C PRO A 4 7.91 -3.78 -14.14
N GLU A 5 9.02 -4.47 -13.88
CA GLU A 5 9.41 -5.69 -14.59
C GLU A 5 8.71 -6.91 -13.98
N GLU A 6 8.68 -6.98 -12.64
CA GLU A 6 8.04 -8.07 -11.90
C GLU A 6 6.70 -7.61 -11.33
N ARG A 7 5.63 -8.34 -11.68
CA ARG A 7 4.26 -8.01 -11.26
C ARG A 7 3.57 -9.08 -10.43
N TYR A 8 4.25 -10.17 -10.15
CA TYR A 8 3.77 -11.24 -9.27
C TYR A 8 4.89 -11.71 -8.36
N SER A 9 4.58 -11.89 -7.09
CA SER A 9 5.51 -12.45 -6.12
C SER A 9 4.81 -13.24 -5.03
N ARG A 10 5.61 -13.85 -4.13
CA ARG A 10 5.13 -14.65 -3.00
C ARG A 10 5.87 -14.22 -1.74
N ILE A 11 5.15 -13.70 -0.76
CA ILE A 11 5.68 -13.41 0.56
C ILE A 11 5.57 -14.67 1.43
N THR A 12 6.71 -15.19 1.87
CA THR A 12 6.80 -16.45 2.61
C THR A 12 7.19 -16.28 4.08
N ALA A 13 7.60 -15.06 4.47
CA ALA A 13 7.99 -14.74 5.83
C ALA A 13 6.77 -14.29 6.67
N LYS A 14 6.61 -12.98 6.88
CA LYS A 14 5.48 -12.41 7.61
C LYS A 14 4.25 -12.34 6.70
N ASN A 15 3.06 -12.50 7.28
CA ASN A 15 1.78 -12.35 6.54
C ASN A 15 1.81 -13.04 5.17
N LYS A 16 2.06 -14.35 5.17
CA LYS A 16 2.22 -15.15 3.94
C LYS A 16 1.08 -14.92 2.96
N ARG A 17 1.40 -14.54 1.74
CA ARG A 17 0.45 -14.23 0.68
C ARG A 17 1.10 -14.17 -0.69
N GLU A 18 0.30 -14.29 -1.71
CA GLU A 18 0.69 -13.95 -3.08
C GLU A 18 0.43 -12.47 -3.32
N ILE A 19 1.26 -11.80 -4.11
CA ILE A 19 1.12 -10.38 -4.46
C ILE A 19 1.01 -10.23 -5.96
N CYS A 20 0.04 -9.43 -6.41
CA CYS A 20 -0.10 -8.99 -7.79
C CYS A 20 -0.02 -7.47 -7.87
N LEU A 21 0.91 -6.94 -8.65
CA LEU A 21 0.99 -5.54 -9.02
C LEU A 21 0.23 -5.32 -10.33
N LEU A 22 -0.98 -4.79 -10.22
CA LEU A 22 -1.88 -4.56 -11.35
C LEU A 22 -1.81 -3.11 -11.83
N ARG A 23 -2.19 -2.89 -13.07
CA ARG A 23 -2.32 -1.55 -13.63
C ARG A 23 -3.73 -1.04 -13.51
N GLY A 24 -3.88 0.18 -12.99
CA GLY A 24 -5.16 0.87 -12.85
C GLY A 24 -5.25 2.14 -13.67
N PHE A 25 -6.42 2.77 -13.65
CA PHE A 25 -6.62 4.13 -14.15
C PHE A 25 -5.82 5.13 -13.30
N PRO A 26 -5.64 6.37 -13.77
CA PRO A 26 -4.94 7.39 -13.00
C PRO A 26 -5.54 7.57 -11.60
N CYS A 27 -4.66 7.62 -10.60
CA CYS A 27 -5.03 7.87 -9.21
C CYS A 27 -5.91 9.12 -9.10
N ALA A 28 -7.06 9.01 -8.43
CA ALA A 28 -8.05 10.09 -8.34
C ALA A 28 -7.49 11.39 -7.71
N TRP A 29 -6.53 11.27 -6.78
CA TRP A 29 -5.81 12.43 -6.29
C TRP A 29 -4.59 12.75 -7.16
N GLY A 30 -3.64 11.83 -7.34
CA GLY A 30 -2.52 11.88 -8.26
C GLY A 30 -1.56 13.07 -8.09
N LYS A 31 -1.50 13.70 -6.90
CA LYS A 31 -0.72 14.93 -6.64
C LYS A 31 0.15 14.86 -5.38
N CYS A 32 0.35 13.66 -4.82
CA CYS A 32 1.27 13.49 -3.71
C CYS A 32 2.68 13.88 -4.14
N ALA A 33 3.34 14.75 -3.34
CA ALA A 33 4.63 15.33 -3.72
C ALA A 33 5.78 14.31 -3.80
N PHE A 34 5.62 13.15 -3.18
CA PHE A 34 6.61 12.07 -3.10
C PHE A 34 6.37 10.92 -4.07
N CYS A 35 5.20 10.88 -4.74
CA CYS A 35 4.74 9.69 -5.46
C CYS A 35 5.05 9.80 -6.96
N ASP A 36 5.85 8.87 -7.48
CA ASP A 36 6.06 8.65 -8.91
C ASP A 36 5.42 7.33 -9.41
N TYR A 37 4.73 6.59 -8.55
CA TYR A 37 3.99 5.38 -8.95
C TYR A 37 2.91 5.65 -10.00
N ILE A 38 2.45 6.89 -10.12
CA ILE A 38 1.51 7.31 -11.14
C ILE A 38 2.02 7.09 -12.58
N GLU A 39 3.32 6.88 -12.77
CA GLU A 39 3.93 6.56 -14.06
C GLU A 39 3.47 5.19 -14.60
N ASP A 40 3.06 4.26 -13.71
CA ASP A 40 2.49 2.95 -14.10
C ASP A 40 0.97 2.98 -14.35
N ASN A 41 0.32 4.12 -14.19
CA ASN A 41 -1.11 4.26 -14.50
C ASN A 41 -1.36 4.16 -16.01
N GLY A 42 -2.54 3.65 -16.38
CA GLY A 42 -2.96 3.50 -17.77
C GLY A 42 -4.24 4.25 -18.10
N ARG A 43 -4.48 4.49 -19.38
CA ARG A 43 -5.75 5.01 -19.93
C ARG A 43 -6.36 4.07 -20.97
N ASP A 44 -5.53 3.18 -21.50
CA ASP A 44 -5.97 2.13 -22.42
C ASP A 44 -6.53 0.97 -21.60
N ARG A 45 -7.84 0.89 -21.55
CA ARG A 45 -8.57 -0.12 -20.79
C ARG A 45 -8.22 -1.53 -21.25
N GLU A 46 -8.22 -1.78 -22.57
CA GLU A 46 -8.01 -3.11 -23.13
C GLU A 46 -6.60 -3.62 -22.81
N ALA A 47 -5.61 -2.75 -22.97
CA ALA A 47 -4.21 -3.06 -22.63
C ALA A 47 -4.04 -3.33 -21.11
N MET A 48 -4.70 -2.54 -20.26
CA MET A 48 -4.67 -2.77 -18.82
C MET A 48 -5.31 -4.11 -18.44
N GLU A 49 -6.50 -4.39 -18.94
CA GLU A 49 -7.22 -5.64 -18.66
C GLU A 49 -6.45 -6.87 -19.16
N ALA A 50 -5.80 -6.77 -20.32
CA ALA A 50 -4.96 -7.83 -20.84
C ALA A 50 -3.74 -8.10 -19.95
N LEU A 51 -3.03 -7.04 -19.53
CA LEU A 51 -1.90 -7.14 -18.60
C LEU A 51 -2.34 -7.74 -17.26
N ASN A 52 -3.40 -7.19 -16.67
CA ASN A 52 -3.90 -7.63 -15.36
C ASN A 52 -4.32 -9.10 -15.39
N ARG A 53 -4.94 -9.55 -16.48
CA ARG A 53 -5.31 -10.97 -16.66
C ARG A 53 -4.07 -11.88 -16.70
N GLN A 54 -2.99 -11.44 -17.35
CA GLN A 54 -1.73 -12.19 -17.39
C GLN A 54 -1.09 -12.30 -16.01
N VAL A 55 -1.13 -11.22 -15.22
CA VAL A 55 -0.60 -11.20 -13.85
C VAL A 55 -1.44 -12.11 -12.95
N LEU A 56 -2.76 -11.95 -12.96
CA LEU A 56 -3.69 -12.76 -12.17
C LEU A 56 -3.64 -14.26 -12.50
N ALA A 57 -3.30 -14.60 -13.74
CA ALA A 57 -3.16 -16.02 -14.14
C ALA A 57 -2.01 -16.75 -13.42
N GLN A 58 -1.06 -16.01 -12.81
CA GLN A 58 0.05 -16.59 -12.05
C GLN A 58 -0.33 -16.99 -10.62
N VAL A 59 -1.46 -16.48 -10.10
CA VAL A 59 -1.92 -16.79 -8.74
C VAL A 59 -2.26 -18.26 -8.61
N THR A 60 -1.66 -18.92 -7.63
CA THR A 60 -1.85 -20.35 -7.37
C THR A 60 -2.95 -20.62 -6.35
N GLY A 61 -3.15 -19.73 -5.38
CA GLY A 61 -4.05 -19.89 -4.24
C GLY A 61 -3.46 -20.70 -3.09
N GLU A 62 -2.22 -21.21 -3.22
CA GLU A 62 -1.58 -22.06 -2.21
C GLU A 62 -1.46 -21.40 -0.83
N MET A 63 -1.38 -20.08 -0.77
CA MET A 63 -1.26 -19.34 0.49
C MET A 63 -2.61 -18.96 1.11
N GLY A 64 -3.72 -19.11 0.38
CA GLY A 64 -5.06 -18.71 0.82
C GLY A 64 -5.24 -17.20 1.05
N ALA A 65 -4.21 -16.40 0.75
CA ALA A 65 -4.22 -14.95 0.88
C ALA A 65 -3.58 -14.30 -0.36
N LEU A 66 -4.21 -13.23 -0.84
CA LEU A 66 -3.77 -12.50 -2.03
C LEU A 66 -3.77 -10.99 -1.74
N GLU A 67 -2.68 -10.33 -2.05
CA GLU A 67 -2.58 -8.86 -2.05
C GLU A 67 -2.60 -8.35 -3.48
N ILE A 68 -3.46 -7.37 -3.70
CA ILE A 68 -3.54 -6.63 -4.96
C ILE A 68 -3.04 -5.23 -4.72
N ILE A 69 -1.97 -4.87 -5.39
CA ILE A 69 -1.36 -3.54 -5.38
C ILE A 69 -1.58 -2.92 -6.76
N ASN A 70 -1.84 -1.64 -6.81
CA ASN A 70 -1.83 -0.82 -8.02
C ASN A 70 -1.35 0.60 -7.69
N SER A 71 -1.00 1.36 -8.71
CA SER A 71 -0.46 2.74 -8.55
C SER A 71 -1.52 3.77 -8.14
N GLY A 72 -2.41 3.40 -7.24
CA GLY A 72 -3.53 4.20 -6.76
C GLY A 72 -4.36 3.41 -5.76
N SER A 73 -5.68 3.45 -5.90
CA SER A 73 -6.60 2.68 -5.07
C SER A 73 -7.19 1.52 -5.86
N CYS A 74 -7.59 0.47 -5.17
CA CYS A 74 -8.30 -0.65 -5.79
C CYS A 74 -9.56 -0.22 -6.57
N PHE A 75 -10.14 0.94 -6.21
CA PHE A 75 -11.29 1.54 -6.90
C PHE A 75 -10.96 2.13 -8.28
N GLU A 76 -9.69 2.21 -8.64
CA GLU A 76 -9.22 2.67 -9.95
C GLU A 76 -8.84 1.50 -10.87
N LEU A 77 -9.06 0.26 -10.43
CA LEU A 77 -8.92 -0.91 -11.30
C LEU A 77 -10.10 -0.98 -12.30
N PRO A 78 -9.87 -1.45 -13.54
CA PRO A 78 -10.95 -1.70 -14.49
C PRO A 78 -11.98 -2.71 -13.93
N GLU A 79 -13.26 -2.50 -14.25
CA GLU A 79 -14.34 -3.36 -13.78
C GLU A 79 -14.11 -4.85 -14.11
N ALA A 80 -13.67 -5.16 -15.34
CA ALA A 80 -13.37 -6.52 -15.73
C ALA A 80 -12.18 -7.13 -14.95
N THR A 81 -11.24 -6.29 -14.48
CA THR A 81 -10.17 -6.73 -13.58
C THR A 81 -10.74 -7.09 -12.20
N LEU A 82 -11.63 -6.26 -11.64
CA LEU A 82 -12.29 -6.54 -10.36
C LEU A 82 -13.14 -7.82 -10.42
N ASP A 83 -13.88 -8.02 -11.52
CA ASP A 83 -14.63 -9.26 -11.75
C ASP A 83 -13.68 -10.47 -11.84
N GLY A 84 -12.54 -10.30 -12.51
CA GLY A 84 -11.50 -11.33 -12.58
C GLY A 84 -10.92 -11.69 -11.22
N ILE A 85 -10.70 -10.71 -10.34
CA ILE A 85 -10.24 -10.94 -8.97
C ILE A 85 -11.30 -11.69 -8.16
N ALA A 86 -12.57 -11.28 -8.23
CA ALA A 86 -13.66 -11.95 -7.53
C ALA A 86 -13.82 -13.42 -7.97
N ALA A 87 -13.75 -13.68 -9.28
CA ALA A 87 -13.76 -15.04 -9.82
C ALA A 87 -12.53 -15.85 -9.37
N LEU A 88 -11.35 -15.23 -9.34
CA LEU A 88 -10.11 -15.87 -8.88
C LEU A 88 -10.18 -16.25 -7.41
N VAL A 89 -10.69 -15.36 -6.57
CA VAL A 89 -10.92 -15.59 -5.13
C VAL A 89 -11.74 -16.85 -4.92
N HIS A 90 -12.84 -17.00 -5.65
CA HIS A 90 -13.69 -18.16 -5.56
C HIS A 90 -13.01 -19.43 -6.10
N ASN A 91 -12.41 -19.34 -7.30
CA ASN A 91 -11.86 -20.52 -8.01
C ASN A 91 -10.57 -21.06 -7.38
N LYS A 92 -9.79 -20.21 -6.72
CA LYS A 92 -8.51 -20.57 -6.08
C LYS A 92 -8.60 -20.70 -4.56
N ASN A 93 -9.83 -20.65 -4.01
CA ASN A 93 -10.08 -20.74 -2.56
C ASN A 93 -9.24 -19.72 -1.76
N ILE A 94 -9.14 -18.48 -2.25
CA ILE A 94 -8.53 -17.37 -1.52
C ILE A 94 -9.47 -17.01 -0.37
N GLN A 95 -8.95 -17.01 0.85
CA GLN A 95 -9.75 -16.80 2.06
C GLN A 95 -9.64 -15.37 2.59
N LYS A 96 -8.65 -14.61 2.10
CA LYS A 96 -8.40 -13.24 2.55
C LYS A 96 -7.71 -12.44 1.44
N LEU A 97 -8.16 -11.20 1.28
CA LEU A 97 -7.55 -10.21 0.38
C LEU A 97 -6.87 -9.09 1.17
N PHE A 98 -5.87 -8.48 0.54
CA PHE A 98 -5.33 -7.20 0.92
C PHE A 98 -5.51 -6.25 -0.27
N PHE A 99 -6.09 -5.09 0.00
CA PHE A 99 -6.23 -4.00 -0.98
C PHE A 99 -5.72 -2.70 -0.41
N GLU A 100 -5.23 -1.83 -1.28
CA GLU A 100 -4.92 -0.45 -0.92
C GLU A 100 -6.04 0.49 -1.38
N ALA A 101 -6.40 1.44 -0.51
CA ALA A 101 -7.33 2.49 -0.86
C ALA A 101 -6.91 3.83 -0.25
N HIS A 102 -7.08 4.90 -1.02
CA HIS A 102 -6.87 6.26 -0.54
C HIS A 102 -8.02 6.70 0.38
N TRP A 103 -7.75 7.63 1.31
CA TRP A 103 -8.71 8.18 2.26
C TRP A 103 -10.04 8.65 1.65
N ILE A 104 -10.00 9.16 0.40
CA ILE A 104 -11.20 9.61 -0.31
C ILE A 104 -12.23 8.50 -0.54
N TYR A 105 -11.81 7.24 -0.52
CA TYR A 105 -12.68 6.07 -0.74
C TYR A 105 -13.17 5.40 0.56
N ARG A 106 -12.85 5.95 1.74
CA ARG A 106 -13.16 5.33 3.05
C ARG A 106 -14.62 4.89 3.21
N HIS A 107 -15.56 5.60 2.60
CA HIS A 107 -16.98 5.25 2.68
C HIS A 107 -17.45 4.23 1.64
N LYS A 108 -16.56 3.76 0.76
CA LYS A 108 -16.86 2.77 -0.28
C LYS A 108 -16.27 1.39 0.01
N LEU A 109 -15.55 1.23 1.12
CA LEU A 109 -14.83 -0.03 1.40
C LEU A 109 -15.78 -1.22 1.54
N GLU A 110 -16.99 -1.00 2.06
CA GLU A 110 -18.00 -2.06 2.20
C GLU A 110 -18.49 -2.58 0.85
N GLU A 111 -18.68 -1.70 -0.15
CA GLU A 111 -19.02 -2.10 -1.52
C GLU A 111 -17.99 -3.10 -2.08
N MET A 112 -16.70 -2.88 -1.79
CA MET A 112 -15.63 -3.78 -2.24
C MET A 112 -15.65 -5.10 -1.46
N ARG A 113 -15.94 -5.09 -0.14
CA ARG A 113 -16.09 -6.31 0.67
C ARG A 113 -17.23 -7.19 0.13
N GLU A 114 -18.38 -6.58 -0.13
CA GLU A 114 -19.53 -7.28 -0.71
C GLU A 114 -19.21 -7.89 -2.08
N ARG A 115 -18.51 -7.13 -2.94
CA ARG A 115 -18.12 -7.60 -4.27
C ARG A 115 -17.18 -8.81 -4.22
N MET A 116 -16.21 -8.81 -3.33
CA MET A 116 -15.19 -9.87 -3.25
C MET A 116 -15.67 -11.09 -2.49
N GLY A 117 -16.62 -10.96 -1.57
CA GLY A 117 -17.21 -12.06 -0.82
C GLY A 117 -16.27 -12.74 0.19
N VAL A 118 -15.12 -12.15 0.48
CA VAL A 118 -14.13 -12.62 1.47
C VAL A 118 -13.64 -11.46 2.33
N PRO A 119 -13.11 -11.71 3.53
CA PRO A 119 -12.49 -10.68 4.35
C PRO A 119 -11.38 -9.92 3.59
N ILE A 120 -11.43 -8.60 3.67
CA ILE A 120 -10.42 -7.73 3.09
C ILE A 120 -9.73 -6.94 4.20
N ILE A 121 -8.40 -6.99 4.22
CA ILE A 121 -7.56 -6.07 4.97
C ILE A 121 -7.32 -4.85 4.08
N PHE A 122 -7.95 -3.73 4.42
CA PHE A 122 -7.70 -2.48 3.70
C PHE A 122 -6.48 -1.78 4.25
N LYS A 123 -5.49 -1.59 3.38
CA LYS A 123 -4.29 -0.79 3.62
C LYS A 123 -4.53 0.64 3.15
N ILE A 124 -3.92 1.59 3.83
CA ILE A 124 -3.96 3.01 3.47
C ILE A 124 -2.58 3.64 3.58
N GLY A 125 -2.13 4.33 2.56
CA GLY A 125 -0.97 5.21 2.65
C GLY A 125 -1.29 6.41 3.55
N VAL A 126 -0.96 6.32 4.82
CA VAL A 126 -1.03 7.42 5.79
C VAL A 126 0.19 8.32 5.65
N GLU A 127 1.35 7.71 5.39
CA GLU A 127 2.70 8.25 5.31
C GLU A 127 3.18 8.77 6.68
N THR A 128 2.43 9.62 7.34
CA THR A 128 2.65 10.11 8.71
C THR A 128 1.34 10.55 9.34
N PHE A 129 1.21 10.40 10.65
CA PHE A 129 0.08 10.95 11.41
C PHE A 129 0.26 12.45 11.72
N ASP A 130 1.45 13.04 11.49
CA ASP A 130 1.62 14.47 11.55
C ASP A 130 0.81 15.14 10.42
N TYR A 131 -0.21 15.89 10.82
CA TYR A 131 -1.17 16.50 9.89
C TYR A 131 -0.52 17.51 8.95
N ASP A 132 0.31 18.39 9.49
CA ASP A 132 0.91 19.46 8.71
C ASP A 132 1.94 18.92 7.71
N PHE A 133 2.76 17.99 8.13
CA PHE A 133 3.72 17.34 7.23
C PHE A 133 2.99 16.55 6.13
N ARG A 134 1.98 15.75 6.49
CA ARG A 134 1.16 15.00 5.54
C ARG A 134 0.48 15.89 4.51
N GLN A 135 -0.13 16.98 4.93
CA GLN A 135 -0.92 17.83 4.03
C GLN A 135 -0.09 18.85 3.27
N ARG A 136 0.89 19.50 3.94
CA ARG A 136 1.62 20.63 3.36
C ARG A 136 2.90 20.24 2.65
N VAL A 137 3.60 19.22 3.18
CA VAL A 137 4.86 18.76 2.59
C VAL A 137 4.59 17.63 1.60
N LEU A 138 3.86 16.59 2.02
CA LEU A 138 3.58 15.42 1.19
C LEU A 138 2.39 15.61 0.23
N ASN A 139 1.56 16.64 0.46
CA ASN A 139 0.35 16.91 -0.33
C ASN A 139 -0.55 15.68 -0.50
N LYS A 140 -0.73 14.93 0.58
CA LYS A 140 -1.42 13.62 0.55
C LYS A 140 -2.93 13.72 0.36
N HIS A 141 -3.55 14.85 0.71
CA HIS A 141 -5.01 15.05 0.64
C HIS A 141 -5.81 13.99 1.44
N ALA A 142 -5.30 13.60 2.58
CA ALA A 142 -5.96 12.73 3.56
C ALA A 142 -6.21 13.53 4.82
N ASP A 143 -7.41 14.07 4.99
CA ASP A 143 -7.74 15.16 5.91
C ASP A 143 -8.15 14.71 7.32
N PHE A 144 -7.98 13.44 7.67
CA PHE A 144 -8.15 12.97 9.05
C PHE A 144 -7.20 13.71 10.01
N ARG A 145 -7.64 13.90 11.24
CA ARG A 145 -6.88 14.58 12.31
C ARG A 145 -6.28 13.60 13.31
N GLU A 146 -7.05 12.58 13.65
CA GLU A 146 -6.70 11.63 14.69
C GLU A 146 -6.49 10.22 14.08
N PRO A 147 -5.52 9.44 14.61
CA PRO A 147 -5.29 8.07 14.16
C PRO A 147 -6.53 7.17 14.30
N GLY A 148 -7.36 7.43 15.31
CA GLY A 148 -8.63 6.71 15.53
C GLY A 148 -9.60 6.82 14.36
N GLU A 149 -9.67 7.98 13.70
CA GLU A 149 -10.50 8.16 12.50
C GLU A 149 -10.09 7.21 11.37
N VAL A 150 -8.79 6.99 11.21
CA VAL A 150 -8.28 6.05 10.20
C VAL A 150 -8.63 4.62 10.57
N ALA A 151 -8.49 4.26 11.85
CA ALA A 151 -8.77 2.92 12.36
C ALA A 151 -10.26 2.52 12.30
N GLU A 152 -11.18 3.49 12.15
CA GLU A 152 -12.61 3.21 11.92
C GLU A 152 -12.86 2.56 10.54
N TYR A 153 -12.01 2.82 9.55
CA TYR A 153 -12.20 2.39 8.16
C TYR A 153 -11.16 1.40 7.68
N PHE A 154 -9.91 1.56 8.11
CA PHE A 154 -8.76 0.84 7.56
C PHE A 154 -8.09 -0.04 8.62
N ASP A 155 -7.59 -1.17 8.17
CA ASP A 155 -6.99 -2.19 9.04
C ASP A 155 -5.48 -2.01 9.22
N SER A 156 -4.80 -1.42 8.21
CA SER A 156 -3.34 -1.40 8.12
C SER A 156 -2.83 -0.09 7.48
N PRO A 157 -2.29 0.85 8.27
CA PRO A 157 -1.64 2.02 7.72
C PRO A 157 -0.27 1.67 7.13
N CYS A 158 0.08 2.34 6.02
CA CYS A 158 1.42 2.39 5.48
C CYS A 158 2.04 3.73 5.89
N LEU A 159 3.10 3.68 6.68
CA LEU A 159 3.90 4.82 7.11
C LEU A 159 5.12 4.97 6.21
N MET A 160 5.69 6.16 6.17
CA MET A 160 6.92 6.44 5.45
C MET A 160 7.92 7.13 6.35
N VAL A 161 9.17 6.65 6.38
CA VAL A 161 10.23 7.17 7.23
C VAL A 161 11.46 7.56 6.42
N GLY A 162 12.21 8.56 6.92
CA GLY A 162 13.44 8.99 6.28
C GLY A 162 13.24 10.03 5.18
N ILE A 163 12.18 10.82 5.27
CA ILE A 163 11.93 11.95 4.36
C ILE A 163 12.59 13.20 4.91
N GLN A 164 13.28 13.96 4.06
CA GLN A 164 13.88 15.23 4.45
C GLN A 164 12.83 16.19 5.02
N GLY A 165 13.10 16.74 6.20
CA GLY A 165 12.18 17.60 6.95
C GLY A 165 11.29 16.85 7.94
N GLN A 166 11.24 15.52 7.91
CA GLN A 166 10.64 14.71 8.96
C GLN A 166 11.53 14.74 10.21
N THR A 167 10.95 14.65 11.39
CA THR A 167 11.70 14.63 12.65
C THR A 167 11.62 13.26 13.33
N LYS A 168 12.56 13.00 14.24
CA LYS A 168 12.53 11.80 15.09
C LYS A 168 11.25 11.72 15.92
N ASP A 169 10.75 12.86 16.39
CA ASP A 169 9.54 12.90 17.21
C ASP A 169 8.27 12.59 16.38
N MET A 170 8.21 13.04 15.12
CA MET A 170 7.16 12.62 14.18
C MET A 170 7.17 11.10 14.00
N ILE A 171 8.34 10.52 13.75
CA ILE A 171 8.46 9.07 13.56
C ILE A 171 8.09 8.30 14.83
N ARG A 172 8.51 8.76 16.01
CA ARG A 172 8.09 8.16 17.29
C ARG A 172 6.59 8.17 17.43
N TYR A 173 5.97 9.31 17.18
CA TYR A 173 4.52 9.45 17.22
C TYR A 173 3.83 8.52 16.22
N ASP A 174 4.33 8.41 15.00
CA ASP A 174 3.80 7.54 13.96
C ASP A 174 3.82 6.05 14.38
N ILE A 175 4.96 5.59 14.92
CA ILE A 175 5.10 4.20 15.39
C ILE A 175 4.22 3.94 16.61
N ASP A 176 4.11 4.87 17.55
CA ASP A 176 3.23 4.76 18.70
C ASP A 176 1.76 4.66 18.26
N CYS A 177 1.34 5.48 17.29
CA CYS A 177 0.00 5.41 16.71
C CYS A 177 -0.25 4.08 16.01
N LEU A 178 0.70 3.61 15.20
CA LEU A 178 0.62 2.31 14.55
C LEU A 178 0.37 1.20 15.56
N LYS A 179 1.18 1.14 16.62
CA LYS A 179 1.09 0.07 17.64
C LYS A 179 -0.15 0.16 18.51
N ARG A 180 -0.68 1.36 18.71
CA ARG A 180 -1.83 1.60 19.60
C ARG A 180 -3.17 1.37 18.92
N TYR A 181 -3.32 1.76 17.66
CA TYR A 181 -4.61 1.82 16.97
C TYR A 181 -4.80 0.70 15.95
N PHE A 182 -3.73 0.07 15.48
CA PHE A 182 -3.80 -0.90 14.38
C PHE A 182 -3.21 -2.26 14.74
N LYS A 183 -3.78 -3.30 14.14
CA LYS A 183 -3.31 -4.68 14.33
C LYS A 183 -2.22 -5.06 13.34
N LEU A 184 -2.17 -4.39 12.21
CA LEU A 184 -1.19 -4.60 11.14
C LEU A 184 -0.67 -3.24 10.66
N GLY A 185 0.48 -3.22 10.04
CA GLY A 185 1.00 -2.03 9.38
C GLY A 185 2.24 -2.28 8.55
N THR A 186 2.54 -1.30 7.73
CA THR A 186 3.76 -1.28 6.91
C THR A 186 4.51 0.00 7.19
N VAL A 187 5.83 -0.07 7.29
CA VAL A 187 6.72 1.08 7.38
C VAL A 187 7.67 1.05 6.19
N ASN A 188 7.49 1.98 5.27
CA ASN A 188 8.33 2.13 4.09
C ASN A 188 9.48 3.08 4.40
N VAL A 189 10.71 2.62 4.22
CA VAL A 189 11.88 3.50 4.22
C VAL A 189 11.92 4.21 2.87
N TYR A 190 11.85 5.55 2.90
CA TYR A 190 11.77 6.34 1.69
C TYR A 190 13.03 6.21 0.82
N ASN A 191 12.85 5.88 -0.44
CA ASN A 191 13.89 5.85 -1.45
C ASN A 191 13.70 7.03 -2.43
N ASN A 192 14.82 7.68 -2.81
CA ASN A 192 14.77 8.75 -3.80
C ASN A 192 14.19 8.25 -5.12
N ASN A 193 13.30 9.02 -5.68
CA ASN A 193 12.62 8.74 -6.92
C ASN A 193 12.64 9.97 -7.86
N THR A 194 11.77 10.01 -8.87
CA THR A 194 11.73 11.11 -9.86
C THR A 194 11.18 12.42 -9.28
N THR A 195 10.57 12.40 -8.09
CA THR A 195 10.01 13.59 -7.45
C THR A 195 11.07 14.48 -6.79
N PRO A 196 10.74 15.72 -6.40
CA PRO A 196 11.68 16.61 -5.70
C PRO A 196 11.90 16.24 -4.22
N ILE A 197 11.08 15.38 -3.63
CA ILE A 197 11.25 14.92 -2.25
C ILE A 197 12.56 14.14 -2.14
N ARG A 198 13.28 14.29 -1.02
CA ARG A 198 14.58 13.65 -0.80
C ARG A 198 14.62 12.85 0.47
N ARG A 199 15.40 11.75 0.42
CA ARG A 199 15.72 10.90 1.56
C ARG A 199 16.67 11.61 2.51
N ASP A 200 16.41 11.50 3.80
CA ASP A 200 17.33 11.85 4.89
C ASP A 200 17.99 10.57 5.41
N GLN A 201 19.22 10.31 4.97
CA GLN A 201 19.92 9.09 5.32
C GLN A 201 20.23 9.01 6.81
N ALA A 202 20.56 10.13 7.47
CA ALA A 202 20.85 10.13 8.90
C ALA A 202 19.61 9.77 9.74
N LEU A 203 18.43 10.20 9.27
CA LEU A 203 17.15 9.85 9.89
C LEU A 203 16.81 8.37 9.66
N VAL A 204 17.10 7.84 8.47
CA VAL A 204 16.95 6.41 8.18
C VAL A 204 17.87 5.56 9.07
N ASP A 205 19.14 5.89 9.15
CA ASP A 205 20.11 5.17 9.98
C ASP A 205 19.65 5.14 11.44
N TRP A 206 19.21 6.29 11.97
CA TRP A 206 18.64 6.36 13.31
C TRP A 206 17.39 5.49 13.46
N PHE A 207 16.48 5.50 12.48
CA PHE A 207 15.26 4.68 12.53
C PHE A 207 15.58 3.20 12.56
N MET A 208 16.53 2.75 11.73
CA MET A 208 16.94 1.36 11.67
C MET A 208 17.57 0.88 12.99
N ASP A 209 18.32 1.75 13.69
CA ASP A 209 18.90 1.44 15.00
C ASP A 209 17.83 1.42 16.10
N GLU A 210 17.01 2.46 16.19
CA GLU A 210 16.00 2.64 17.26
C GLU A 210 14.86 1.63 17.17
N TYR A 211 14.46 1.26 15.95
CA TYR A 211 13.30 0.42 15.67
C TYR A 211 13.65 -0.94 15.07
N GLN A 212 14.86 -1.43 15.27
CA GLN A 212 15.29 -2.75 14.81
C GLN A 212 14.29 -3.85 15.22
N TRP A 213 13.68 -3.74 16.39
CA TRP A 213 12.69 -4.68 16.89
C TRP A 213 11.43 -4.82 16.04
N LEU A 214 11.09 -3.82 15.21
CA LEU A 214 9.99 -3.92 14.24
C LEU A 214 10.24 -5.00 13.19
N MET A 215 11.51 -5.30 12.91
CA MET A 215 11.85 -6.37 11.97
C MET A 215 11.37 -7.74 12.48
N GLU A 216 11.30 -7.92 13.79
CA GLU A 216 10.83 -9.17 14.44
C GLU A 216 9.33 -9.14 14.75
N ASP A 217 8.69 -7.97 14.70
CA ASP A 217 7.27 -7.83 14.99
C ASP A 217 6.42 -8.47 13.88
N PRO A 218 5.62 -9.51 14.16
CA PRO A 218 4.83 -10.20 13.14
C PRO A 218 3.71 -9.33 12.55
N ALA A 219 3.34 -8.24 13.21
CA ALA A 219 2.27 -7.35 12.79
C ALA A 219 2.75 -6.19 11.90
N VAL A 220 4.07 -5.97 11.81
CA VAL A 220 4.63 -4.84 11.06
C VAL A 220 5.59 -5.34 9.98
N GLU A 221 5.39 -4.88 8.77
CA GLU A 221 6.29 -5.09 7.65
C GLU A 221 7.14 -3.82 7.46
N VAL A 222 8.44 -3.93 7.61
CA VAL A 222 9.38 -2.83 7.32
C VAL A 222 9.98 -3.10 5.95
N LEU A 223 9.78 -2.18 5.02
CA LEU A 223 10.27 -2.27 3.64
C LEU A 223 11.38 -1.25 3.46
N TYR A 224 12.59 -1.75 3.28
CA TYR A 224 13.78 -0.92 3.10
C TYR A 224 14.02 -0.59 1.63
N GLU A 225 13.80 -1.56 0.74
CA GLU A 225 13.92 -1.41 -0.69
C GLU A 225 12.56 -1.45 -1.38
N ILE A 226 12.46 -0.81 -2.53
CA ILE A 226 11.23 -0.77 -3.32
C ILE A 226 10.78 -2.15 -3.83
N THR A 227 11.70 -3.12 -3.84
CA THR A 227 11.47 -4.49 -4.32
C THR A 227 11.29 -5.50 -3.18
N ASP A 228 11.16 -5.05 -1.92
CA ASP A 228 11.03 -5.96 -0.78
C ASP A 228 9.76 -6.83 -0.81
N PHE A 229 8.73 -6.39 -1.54
CA PHE A 229 7.57 -7.22 -1.86
C PHE A 229 7.77 -8.14 -3.08
N GLY A 230 8.93 -8.10 -3.72
CA GLY A 230 9.24 -8.90 -4.92
C GLY A 230 8.47 -8.50 -6.16
N VAL A 231 7.86 -7.32 -6.17
CA VAL A 231 7.23 -6.67 -7.32
C VAL A 231 7.73 -5.24 -7.43
N GLY A 232 7.84 -4.73 -8.67
CA GLY A 232 8.33 -3.35 -8.91
C GLY A 232 9.12 -3.18 -10.18
#